data_bea56ccf39d202d70a368b73e7cdc3ad
#
_entry.id   bea56ccf39d202d70a368b73e7cdc3ad
#
_cell.length_a   1.000
_cell.length_b   1.000
_cell.length_c   1.000
_cell.angle_alpha   90.00
_cell.angle_beta   90.00
_cell.angle_gamma   90.00
#
_symmetry.space_group_name_H-M   'P 1'
#
loop_
_entity.id
_entity.type
_entity.pdbx_description
1 polymer ?
#
loop_
_entity_poly.entity_id
_entity_poly.type
_entity_poly.pdbx_seq_one_letter_code
_entity_poly.pdbx_strand_id
1 'polypeptide(L)'
;MQSNSSTITSHQSCSYAQNSDENIHVVLAVYDPSGTYSQHAGVVMTSIFENTKSKVTVHILHDDTLTEENKQKFIRTAEKYSQGLNLVNVSEYAESLSKQVKKAAEHWTIGTLYRLFIPEILPELEKVIYLDCDVIVNLDISELWNVDIEHKSLGAVLDEVPEILKAYSARNLQLRLIRADKKTYVNAGVLVMNLHKIRSCSNFSETILEYMTRYAHLLMCPDQDAFNLIFSGDIKILDTKFNVYKLNQNLSGCIIHMWAEKPWRIFSGAEHERLYWKYYLLSAWGDNITPEGMMLKLSDLASRSQVEPKPRQPILRRFAKFLWHIVPNIIRKYMQETYRVGKILCKYVSHGMIRP
;
A
#
# COMPACT_ATOMS: atom_id res chain seq x y z
N MET A 1 70.90 18.90 1.38
CA MET A 1 70.44 17.95 0.35
C MET A 1 69.29 17.19 0.95
N GLN A 2 68.10 17.66 0.70
CA GLN A 2 66.87 17.09 1.20
C GLN A 2 65.97 16.88 0.00
N SER A 3 65.53 15.67 -0.21
CA SER A 3 64.59 15.31 -1.24
C SER A 3 63.19 15.20 -0.59
N ASN A 4 62.30 16.09 -0.99
CA ASN A 4 60.89 16.02 -0.69
C ASN A 4 60.23 14.97 -1.57
N SER A 5 59.61 13.97 -0.98
CA SER A 5 58.66 13.10 -1.65
C SER A 5 57.24 13.47 -1.25
N SER A 6 56.52 14.07 -2.18
CA SER A 6 55.10 14.34 -2.08
C SER A 6 54.31 13.08 -2.42
N THR A 7 53.63 12.52 -1.42
CA THR A 7 52.71 11.41 -1.61
C THR A 7 51.37 11.95 -2.12
N ILE A 8 51.05 11.65 -3.36
CA ILE A 8 49.74 11.92 -3.96
C ILE A 8 48.81 10.74 -3.61
N THR A 9 47.89 10.97 -2.74
CA THR A 9 46.79 10.03 -2.46
C THR A 9 45.77 10.13 -3.60
N SER A 10 45.76 9.13 -4.47
CA SER A 10 44.74 8.94 -5.49
C SER A 10 43.44 8.48 -4.83
N HIS A 11 42.44 9.36 -4.81
CA HIS A 11 41.04 8.93 -4.56
C HIS A 11 40.57 8.08 -5.74
N GLN A 12 40.55 6.78 -5.58
CA GLN A 12 39.83 5.89 -6.46
C GLN A 12 38.32 6.12 -6.26
N SER A 13 37.71 6.82 -7.20
CA SER A 13 36.27 6.81 -7.37
C SER A 13 35.84 5.40 -7.80
N CYS A 14 35.23 4.68 -6.88
CA CYS A 14 34.57 3.41 -7.19
C CYS A 14 33.33 3.72 -8.04
N SER A 15 33.51 3.64 -9.37
CA SER A 15 32.35 3.64 -10.29
C SER A 15 31.67 2.28 -10.14
N TYR A 16 30.50 2.24 -9.53
CA TYR A 16 29.64 1.08 -9.57
C TYR A 16 29.26 0.81 -11.03
N ALA A 17 29.89 -0.18 -11.64
CA ALA A 17 29.43 -0.75 -12.89
C ALA A 17 28.03 -1.31 -12.64
N GLN A 18 27.03 -0.84 -13.41
CA GLN A 18 25.70 -1.42 -13.43
C GLN A 18 25.83 -2.90 -13.82
N ASN A 19 25.68 -3.79 -12.86
CA ASN A 19 25.58 -5.22 -13.12
C ASN A 19 24.21 -5.46 -13.78
N SER A 20 24.24 -5.69 -15.10
CA SER A 20 23.05 -6.01 -15.90
C SER A 20 22.42 -7.37 -15.57
N ASP A 21 22.95 -8.12 -14.61
CA ASP A 21 22.54 -9.47 -14.22
C ASP A 21 21.85 -9.53 -12.83
N GLU A 22 21.63 -8.41 -12.16
CA GLU A 22 20.99 -8.43 -10.86
C GLU A 22 19.48 -8.65 -11.01
N ASN A 23 18.97 -9.71 -10.38
CA ASN A 23 17.55 -10.04 -10.38
C ASN A 23 16.80 -9.08 -9.43
N ILE A 24 15.78 -8.41 -9.95
CA ILE A 24 14.95 -7.49 -9.17
C ILE A 24 13.88 -8.29 -8.43
N HIS A 25 13.82 -8.14 -7.11
CA HIS A 25 12.84 -8.81 -6.26
C HIS A 25 11.68 -7.87 -5.91
N VAL A 26 10.46 -8.23 -6.36
CA VAL A 26 9.23 -7.49 -6.07
C VAL A 26 8.30 -8.35 -5.22
N VAL A 27 7.74 -7.79 -4.16
CA VAL A 27 6.83 -8.46 -3.23
C VAL A 27 5.43 -7.88 -3.34
N LEU A 28 4.42 -8.72 -3.47
CA LEU A 28 3.00 -8.39 -3.42
C LEU A 28 2.33 -9.22 -2.31
N ALA A 29 1.38 -8.63 -1.59
CA ALA A 29 0.63 -9.31 -0.53
C ALA A 29 -0.82 -9.54 -0.97
N VAL A 30 -1.27 -10.81 -0.95
CA VAL A 30 -2.59 -11.23 -1.43
C VAL A 30 -3.36 -11.94 -0.32
N TYR A 31 -4.48 -11.35 0.10
CA TYR A 31 -5.50 -11.97 0.92
C TYR A 31 -6.80 -11.98 0.11
N ASP A 32 -7.26 -13.16 -0.31
CA ASP A 32 -8.30 -13.29 -1.34
C ASP A 32 -9.42 -14.28 -0.99
N PRO A 33 -10.16 -14.06 0.09
CA PRO A 33 -11.25 -14.96 0.52
C PRO A 33 -12.41 -15.01 -0.48
N SER A 34 -12.48 -14.05 -1.41
CA SER A 34 -13.51 -14.02 -2.46
C SER A 34 -13.08 -14.69 -3.78
N GLY A 35 -11.79 -15.03 -3.92
CA GLY A 35 -11.20 -15.51 -5.18
C GLY A 35 -11.08 -14.45 -6.28
N THR A 36 -11.37 -13.17 -5.97
CA THR A 36 -11.43 -12.09 -6.96
C THR A 36 -10.37 -11.00 -6.77
N TYR A 37 -9.64 -11.01 -5.65
CA TYR A 37 -8.63 -9.99 -5.38
C TYR A 37 -7.29 -10.27 -6.09
N SER A 38 -6.94 -11.53 -6.27
CA SER A 38 -5.70 -11.98 -6.94
C SER A 38 -5.51 -11.38 -8.34
N GLN A 39 -6.60 -11.11 -9.08
CA GLN A 39 -6.54 -10.47 -10.40
C GLN A 39 -5.84 -9.10 -10.34
N HIS A 40 -5.94 -8.36 -9.25
CA HIS A 40 -5.31 -7.04 -9.12
C HIS A 40 -3.80 -7.19 -8.97
N ALA A 41 -3.33 -8.15 -8.18
CA ALA A 41 -1.91 -8.50 -8.12
C ALA A 41 -1.39 -8.99 -9.49
N GLY A 42 -2.20 -9.75 -10.25
CA GLY A 42 -1.90 -10.14 -11.63
C GLY A 42 -1.73 -8.94 -12.58
N VAL A 43 -2.53 -7.90 -12.41
CA VAL A 43 -2.39 -6.63 -13.16
C VAL A 43 -1.09 -5.91 -12.80
N VAL A 44 -0.75 -5.82 -11.51
CA VAL A 44 0.54 -5.24 -11.08
C VAL A 44 1.71 -5.99 -11.69
N MET A 45 1.72 -7.32 -11.54
CA MET A 45 2.76 -8.20 -12.08
C MET A 45 2.92 -8.03 -13.60
N THR A 46 1.81 -8.01 -14.34
CA THR A 46 1.80 -7.80 -15.78
C THR A 46 2.33 -6.41 -16.15
N SER A 47 1.95 -5.37 -15.41
CA SER A 47 2.44 -4.01 -15.65
C SER A 47 3.95 -3.89 -15.44
N ILE A 48 4.51 -4.60 -14.47
CA ILE A 48 5.97 -4.68 -14.28
C ILE A 48 6.63 -5.32 -15.50
N PHE A 49 6.15 -6.50 -15.90
CA PHE A 49 6.76 -7.28 -16.96
C PHE A 49 6.68 -6.61 -18.34
N GLU A 50 5.62 -5.87 -18.62
CA GLU A 50 5.44 -5.11 -19.85
C GLU A 50 6.39 -3.90 -19.95
N ASN A 51 6.82 -3.33 -18.81
CA ASN A 51 7.56 -2.08 -18.80
C ASN A 51 9.04 -2.24 -18.38
N THR A 52 9.52 -3.45 -18.11
CA THR A 52 10.93 -3.68 -17.76
C THR A 52 11.64 -4.58 -18.77
N LYS A 53 12.94 -4.37 -18.90
CA LYS A 53 13.86 -5.28 -19.60
C LYS A 53 14.70 -6.13 -18.63
N SER A 54 14.66 -5.81 -17.35
CA SER A 54 15.40 -6.51 -16.32
C SER A 54 14.77 -7.86 -15.99
N LYS A 55 15.57 -8.76 -15.43
CA LYS A 55 15.03 -9.97 -14.79
C LYS A 55 14.35 -9.59 -13.48
N VAL A 56 13.12 -10.06 -13.32
CA VAL A 56 12.30 -9.80 -12.12
C VAL A 56 11.80 -11.12 -11.56
N THR A 57 11.89 -11.28 -10.25
CA THR A 57 11.16 -12.32 -9.52
C THR A 57 10.09 -11.66 -8.66
N VAL A 58 8.83 -12.01 -8.90
CA VAL A 58 7.71 -11.55 -8.09
C VAL A 58 7.44 -12.59 -7.00
N HIS A 59 7.42 -12.14 -5.75
CA HIS A 59 7.07 -12.93 -4.57
C HIS A 59 5.64 -12.58 -4.17
N ILE A 60 4.73 -13.55 -4.26
CA ILE A 60 3.33 -13.40 -3.81
C ILE A 60 3.23 -13.96 -2.40
N LEU A 61 3.15 -13.09 -1.39
CA LEU A 61 2.82 -13.50 -0.03
C LEU A 61 1.32 -13.75 0.06
N HIS A 62 0.93 -14.98 0.38
CA HIS A 62 -0.47 -15.38 0.42
C HIS A 62 -0.76 -16.33 1.58
N ASP A 63 -2.00 -16.38 2.02
CA ASP A 63 -2.50 -17.42 2.92
C ASP A 63 -3.35 -18.47 2.17
N ASP A 64 -4.04 -19.32 2.92
CA ASP A 64 -4.87 -20.40 2.37
C ASP A 64 -6.12 -19.90 1.64
N THR A 65 -6.39 -18.59 1.60
CA THR A 65 -7.46 -18.02 0.80
C THR A 65 -7.12 -17.97 -0.69
N LEU A 66 -5.83 -18.09 -1.06
CA LEU A 66 -5.44 -18.13 -2.47
C LEU A 66 -5.80 -19.46 -3.11
N THR A 67 -6.76 -19.41 -4.05
CA THR A 67 -7.24 -20.60 -4.75
C THR A 67 -6.18 -21.17 -5.70
N GLU A 68 -6.24 -22.49 -5.96
CA GLU A 68 -5.33 -23.15 -6.90
C GLU A 68 -5.49 -22.58 -8.32
N GLU A 69 -6.71 -22.23 -8.73
CA GLU A 69 -6.96 -21.56 -10.01
C GLU A 69 -6.18 -20.24 -10.13
N ASN A 70 -6.19 -19.41 -9.08
CA ASN A 70 -5.45 -18.14 -9.09
C ASN A 70 -3.95 -18.34 -9.03
N LYS A 71 -3.43 -19.38 -8.32
CA LYS A 71 -2.02 -19.76 -8.36
C LYS A 71 -1.58 -20.09 -9.79
N GLN A 72 -2.37 -20.90 -10.49
CA GLN A 72 -2.09 -21.26 -11.90
C GLN A 72 -2.10 -20.03 -12.83
N LYS A 73 -2.97 -19.05 -12.57
CA LYS A 73 -2.96 -17.78 -13.33
C LYS A 73 -1.71 -16.96 -13.09
N PHE A 74 -1.20 -16.89 -11.85
CA PHE A 74 0.09 -16.25 -11.56
C PHE A 74 1.24 -16.95 -12.30
N ILE A 75 1.27 -18.30 -12.25
CA ILE A 75 2.30 -19.11 -12.94
C ILE A 75 2.27 -18.81 -14.44
N ARG A 76 1.11 -18.94 -15.10
CA ARG A 76 0.98 -18.65 -16.54
C ARG A 76 1.37 -17.24 -16.91
N THR A 77 1.05 -16.26 -16.04
CA THR A 77 1.47 -14.87 -16.28
C THR A 77 3.00 -14.75 -16.23
N ALA A 78 3.68 -15.35 -15.25
CA ALA A 78 5.15 -15.32 -15.16
C ALA A 78 5.81 -16.03 -16.35
N GLU A 79 5.32 -17.21 -16.74
CA GLU A 79 5.79 -17.99 -17.87
C GLU A 79 5.69 -17.23 -19.18
N LYS A 80 4.55 -16.56 -19.43
CA LYS A 80 4.30 -15.74 -20.62
C LYS A 80 5.38 -14.69 -20.85
N TYR A 81 5.92 -14.10 -19.75
CA TYR A 81 6.96 -13.08 -19.82
C TYR A 81 8.37 -13.62 -19.52
N SER A 82 8.52 -14.92 -19.32
CA SER A 82 9.80 -15.58 -18.93
C SER A 82 10.44 -14.91 -17.71
N GLN A 83 9.61 -14.54 -16.73
CA GLN A 83 10.02 -13.91 -15.49
C GLN A 83 9.84 -14.86 -14.29
N GLY A 84 10.49 -14.53 -13.16
CA GLY A 84 10.45 -15.35 -11.94
C GLY A 84 9.17 -15.15 -11.14
N LEU A 85 8.69 -16.21 -10.50
CA LEU A 85 7.58 -16.19 -9.55
C LEU A 85 7.92 -17.08 -8.36
N ASN A 86 7.62 -16.57 -7.15
CA ASN A 86 7.65 -17.32 -5.91
C ASN A 86 6.32 -17.15 -5.17
N LEU A 87 5.58 -18.24 -4.97
CA LEU A 87 4.35 -18.25 -4.18
C LEU A 87 4.72 -18.64 -2.74
N VAL A 88 4.62 -17.68 -1.82
CA VAL A 88 5.04 -17.85 -0.43
C VAL A 88 3.82 -17.93 0.47
N ASN A 89 3.52 -19.13 0.98
CA ASN A 89 2.44 -19.31 1.94
C ASN A 89 2.84 -18.78 3.32
N VAL A 90 2.11 -17.81 3.82
CA VAL A 90 2.34 -17.16 5.11
C VAL A 90 1.23 -17.44 6.12
N SER A 91 0.47 -18.52 5.95
CA SER A 91 -0.68 -18.86 6.82
C SER A 91 -0.31 -18.97 8.29
N GLU A 92 0.85 -19.55 8.62
CA GLU A 92 1.34 -19.64 10.00
C GLU A 92 1.61 -18.25 10.60
N TYR A 93 2.24 -17.35 9.83
CA TYR A 93 2.43 -15.95 10.23
C TYR A 93 1.08 -15.24 10.39
N ALA A 94 0.16 -15.43 9.45
CA ALA A 94 -1.17 -14.81 9.48
C ALA A 94 -1.96 -15.23 10.73
N GLU A 95 -1.91 -16.50 11.11
CA GLU A 95 -2.58 -17.00 12.30
C GLU A 95 -1.97 -16.44 13.59
N SER A 96 -0.64 -16.43 13.70
CA SER A 96 0.08 -15.84 14.83
C SER A 96 -0.24 -14.35 14.98
N LEU A 97 -0.18 -13.61 13.87
CA LEU A 97 -0.50 -12.17 13.82
C LEU A 97 -1.94 -11.87 14.23
N SER A 98 -2.90 -12.62 13.70
CA SER A 98 -4.32 -12.39 13.97
C SER A 98 -4.62 -12.53 15.46
N LYS A 99 -3.95 -13.44 16.16
CA LYS A 99 -4.09 -13.62 17.62
C LYS A 99 -3.53 -12.42 18.40
N GLN A 100 -2.40 -11.88 17.94
CA GLN A 100 -1.68 -10.82 18.67
C GLN A 100 -2.22 -9.41 18.39
N VAL A 101 -2.65 -9.13 17.15
CA VAL A 101 -3.08 -7.79 16.72
C VAL A 101 -4.59 -7.70 16.42
N LYS A 102 -5.39 -8.57 16.99
CA LYS A 102 -6.85 -8.69 16.74
C LYS A 102 -7.58 -7.34 16.77
N LYS A 103 -7.25 -6.46 17.71
CA LYS A 103 -7.85 -5.11 17.80
C LYS A 103 -7.37 -4.15 16.71
N ALA A 104 -6.12 -4.23 16.29
CA ALA A 104 -5.59 -3.40 15.21
C ALA A 104 -6.11 -3.85 13.85
N ALA A 105 -6.35 -5.15 13.69
CA ALA A 105 -6.84 -5.77 12.45
C ALA A 105 -8.36 -5.71 12.27
N GLU A 106 -9.16 -5.25 13.24
CA GLU A 106 -10.63 -5.19 13.13
C GLU A 106 -11.16 -4.44 11.88
N HIS A 107 -10.34 -3.58 11.29
CA HIS A 107 -10.75 -2.69 10.18
C HIS A 107 -9.92 -2.88 8.91
N TRP A 108 -8.88 -3.73 8.93
CA TRP A 108 -7.98 -4.00 7.82
C TRP A 108 -7.87 -5.49 7.57
N THR A 109 -7.64 -5.87 6.33
CA THR A 109 -7.38 -7.27 6.01
C THR A 109 -6.03 -7.69 6.58
N ILE A 110 -5.89 -8.93 7.02
CA ILE A 110 -4.62 -9.47 7.52
C ILE A 110 -3.51 -9.35 6.46
N GLY A 111 -3.86 -9.46 5.19
CA GLY A 111 -2.92 -9.30 4.07
C GLY A 111 -2.19 -7.95 4.06
N THR A 112 -2.80 -6.89 4.58
CA THR A 112 -2.15 -5.57 4.72
C THR A 112 -0.96 -5.64 5.67
N LEU A 113 -0.97 -6.56 6.64
CA LEU A 113 0.07 -6.69 7.65
C LEU A 113 1.24 -7.56 7.19
N TYR A 114 1.10 -8.39 6.14
CA TYR A 114 2.18 -9.28 5.69
C TYR A 114 3.45 -8.50 5.34
N ARG A 115 3.31 -7.28 4.80
CA ARG A 115 4.47 -6.41 4.47
C ARG A 115 5.37 -6.09 5.66
N LEU A 116 4.85 -6.10 6.87
CA LEU A 116 5.61 -5.81 8.09
C LEU A 116 6.63 -6.92 8.41
N PHE A 117 6.38 -8.13 7.92
CA PHE A 117 7.16 -9.33 8.23
C PHE A 117 7.99 -9.85 7.05
N ILE A 118 8.05 -9.10 5.95
CA ILE A 118 8.89 -9.44 4.78
C ILE A 118 10.33 -9.77 5.18
N PRO A 119 11.00 -9.04 6.10
CA PRO A 119 12.36 -9.35 6.51
C PRO A 119 12.56 -10.76 7.10
N GLU A 120 11.51 -11.32 7.71
CA GLU A 120 11.52 -12.67 8.29
C GLU A 120 11.02 -13.72 7.31
N ILE A 121 10.05 -13.36 6.48
CA ILE A 121 9.44 -14.25 5.48
C ILE A 121 10.43 -14.56 4.35
N LEU A 122 11.29 -13.61 3.99
CA LEU A 122 12.27 -13.71 2.91
C LEU A 122 13.70 -13.47 3.45
N PRO A 123 14.21 -14.36 4.34
CA PRO A 123 15.49 -14.15 5.03
C PRO A 123 16.70 -14.16 4.10
N GLU A 124 16.58 -14.80 2.94
CA GLU A 124 17.63 -14.91 1.92
C GLU A 124 17.83 -13.64 1.08
N LEU A 125 16.86 -12.70 1.12
CA LEU A 125 16.93 -11.48 0.32
C LEU A 125 17.48 -10.30 1.12
N GLU A 126 18.36 -9.54 0.49
CA GLU A 126 18.97 -8.35 1.09
C GLU A 126 18.15 -7.06 0.83
N LYS A 127 17.43 -7.04 -0.31
CA LYS A 127 16.65 -5.89 -0.77
C LYS A 127 15.41 -6.37 -1.52
N VAL A 128 14.30 -5.68 -1.35
CA VAL A 128 13.08 -5.89 -2.15
C VAL A 128 12.38 -4.56 -2.45
N ILE A 129 11.56 -4.57 -3.50
CA ILE A 129 10.51 -3.59 -3.72
C ILE A 129 9.19 -4.21 -3.24
N TYR A 130 8.48 -3.54 -2.33
CA TYR A 130 7.11 -3.90 -1.99
C TYR A 130 6.13 -3.00 -2.75
N LEU A 131 5.08 -3.60 -3.31
CA LEU A 131 3.99 -2.88 -3.99
C LEU A 131 2.63 -3.34 -3.48
N ASP A 132 1.70 -2.40 -3.31
CA ASP A 132 0.29 -2.72 -3.10
C ASP A 132 -0.34 -3.28 -4.40
N CYS A 133 -1.38 -4.11 -4.25
CA CYS A 133 -2.08 -4.71 -5.40
C CYS A 133 -2.99 -3.72 -6.17
N ASP A 134 -3.02 -2.47 -5.77
CA ASP A 134 -3.79 -1.40 -6.43
C ASP A 134 -2.90 -0.33 -7.06
N VAL A 135 -1.70 -0.73 -7.48
CA VAL A 135 -0.79 0.11 -8.27
C VAL A 135 -0.70 -0.35 -9.72
N ILE A 136 -0.23 0.51 -10.59
CA ILE A 136 0.22 0.19 -11.96
C ILE A 136 1.64 0.70 -12.12
N VAL A 137 2.55 -0.18 -12.51
CA VAL A 137 3.93 0.19 -12.79
C VAL A 137 4.04 0.60 -14.26
N ASN A 138 4.03 1.91 -14.54
CA ASN A 138 4.10 2.48 -15.88
C ASN A 138 5.47 3.11 -16.16
N LEU A 139 6.52 2.50 -15.64
CA LEU A 139 7.94 2.80 -15.82
C LEU A 139 8.76 1.52 -15.77
N ASP A 140 10.04 1.59 -16.13
CA ASP A 140 10.96 0.47 -15.87
C ASP A 140 11.21 0.37 -14.36
N ILE A 141 10.85 -0.77 -13.75
CA ILE A 141 10.98 -0.99 -12.30
C ILE A 141 12.43 -0.92 -11.82
N SER A 142 13.40 -1.08 -12.73
CA SER A 142 14.83 -0.90 -12.43
C SER A 142 15.16 0.53 -11.97
N GLU A 143 14.38 1.52 -12.36
CA GLU A 143 14.55 2.90 -11.88
C GLU A 143 14.35 2.99 -10.36
N LEU A 144 13.35 2.26 -9.84
CA LEU A 144 13.09 2.20 -8.40
C LEU A 144 14.08 1.28 -7.69
N TRP A 145 14.44 0.14 -8.33
CA TRP A 145 15.43 -0.79 -7.78
C TRP A 145 16.78 -0.13 -7.58
N ASN A 146 17.23 0.68 -8.53
CA ASN A 146 18.53 1.34 -8.49
C ASN A 146 18.61 2.54 -7.54
N VAL A 147 17.51 2.87 -6.84
CA VAL A 147 17.58 3.89 -5.81
C VAL A 147 18.50 3.39 -4.69
N ASP A 148 19.53 4.18 -4.40
CA ASP A 148 20.43 3.90 -3.29
C ASP A 148 19.70 4.13 -1.95
N ILE A 149 19.56 3.05 -1.17
CA ILE A 149 19.05 3.06 0.21
C ILE A 149 20.02 2.38 1.19
N GLU A 150 21.32 2.25 0.82
CA GLU A 150 22.30 1.50 1.60
C GLU A 150 22.33 1.91 3.08
N HIS A 151 22.23 3.21 3.34
CA HIS A 151 22.25 3.77 4.69
C HIS A 151 20.86 3.99 5.31
N LYS A 152 19.79 3.52 4.66
CA LYS A 152 18.40 3.65 5.12
C LYS A 152 17.71 2.29 5.17
N SER A 153 16.80 2.11 6.13
CA SER A 153 15.98 0.90 6.21
C SER A 153 14.90 0.86 5.13
N LEU A 154 14.32 2.03 4.80
CA LEU A 154 13.27 2.14 3.82
C LEU A 154 13.51 3.30 2.85
N GLY A 155 13.03 3.13 1.60
CA GLY A 155 12.76 4.22 0.67
C GLY A 155 11.26 4.27 0.39
N ALA A 156 10.63 5.45 0.49
CA ALA A 156 9.20 5.64 0.24
C ALA A 156 8.86 7.08 -0.12
N VAL A 157 7.70 7.28 -0.78
CA VAL A 157 7.19 8.60 -1.15
C VAL A 157 6.39 9.20 0.00
N LEU A 158 6.50 10.50 0.21
CA LEU A 158 5.69 11.21 1.21
C LEU A 158 4.19 10.95 1.01
N ASP A 159 3.48 10.70 2.10
CA ASP A 159 2.02 10.57 2.06
C ASP A 159 1.41 11.96 1.92
N GLU A 160 1.16 12.36 0.69
CA GLU A 160 0.33 13.51 0.40
C GLU A 160 -1.13 13.17 0.76
N VAL A 161 -1.43 13.12 2.06
CA VAL A 161 -2.83 13.01 2.50
C VAL A 161 -3.62 14.10 1.78
N PRO A 162 -4.54 13.74 0.89
CA PRO A 162 -5.22 14.74 0.09
C PRO A 162 -5.88 15.75 1.03
N GLU A 163 -5.62 17.03 0.83
CA GLU A 163 -6.32 18.14 1.50
C GLU A 163 -7.84 18.04 1.32
N ILE A 164 -8.27 17.27 0.33
CA ILE A 164 -9.64 16.91 -0.04
C ILE A 164 -10.41 16.21 1.09
N LEU A 165 -9.74 15.54 2.01
CA LEU A 165 -10.43 14.97 3.15
C LEU A 165 -10.52 16.03 4.24
N LYS A 166 -11.73 16.55 4.50
CA LYS A 166 -12.08 17.31 5.73
C LYS A 166 -11.65 16.57 7.02
N ALA A 167 -11.11 15.36 6.91
CA ALA A 167 -10.42 14.57 7.90
C ALA A 167 -8.98 15.06 8.20
N TYR A 168 -8.48 16.11 7.53
CA TYR A 168 -7.12 16.62 7.71
C TYR A 168 -6.80 16.95 9.18
N SER A 169 -7.71 17.58 9.89
CA SER A 169 -7.55 17.89 11.31
C SER A 169 -7.48 16.65 12.18
N ALA A 170 -8.26 15.63 11.83
CA ALA A 170 -8.30 14.35 12.52
C ALA A 170 -7.02 13.54 12.31
N ARG A 171 -6.56 13.47 11.08
CA ARG A 171 -5.30 12.79 10.76
C ARG A 171 -4.13 13.49 11.44
N ASN A 172 -4.08 14.82 11.45
CA ASN A 172 -3.07 15.58 12.17
C ASN A 172 -3.08 15.32 13.68
N LEU A 173 -4.27 15.23 14.29
CA LEU A 173 -4.39 14.89 15.70
C LEU A 173 -3.90 13.47 15.97
N GLN A 174 -4.29 12.51 15.15
CA GLN A 174 -3.86 11.12 15.25
C GLN A 174 -2.33 11.02 15.12
N LEU A 175 -1.71 11.65 14.11
CA LEU A 175 -0.26 11.66 13.94
C LEU A 175 0.48 12.23 15.16
N ARG A 176 -0.06 13.29 15.76
CA ARG A 176 0.50 13.85 17.03
C ARG A 176 0.38 12.85 18.18
N LEU A 177 -0.75 12.16 18.30
CA LEU A 177 -0.98 11.18 19.38
C LEU A 177 -0.05 9.98 19.29
N ILE A 178 0.24 9.51 18.07
CA ILE A 178 1.21 8.46 17.81
C ILE A 178 2.64 8.99 17.67
N ARG A 179 2.86 10.29 17.83
CA ARG A 179 4.17 10.96 17.72
C ARG A 179 4.85 10.83 16.35
N ALA A 180 4.08 10.68 15.29
CA ALA A 180 4.59 10.68 13.92
C ALA A 180 4.78 12.12 13.40
N ASP A 181 5.90 12.38 12.71
CA ASP A 181 6.14 13.67 12.08
C ASP A 181 5.47 13.70 10.70
N LYS A 182 4.47 14.57 10.55
CA LYS A 182 3.76 14.76 9.28
C LYS A 182 4.66 15.13 8.10
N LYS A 183 5.75 15.85 8.35
CA LYS A 183 6.64 16.31 7.28
C LYS A 183 7.46 15.19 6.64
N THR A 184 7.65 14.10 7.38
CA THR A 184 8.42 12.93 6.96
C THR A 184 7.58 11.68 6.85
N TYR A 185 6.25 11.80 7.06
CA TYR A 185 5.33 10.67 6.99
C TYR A 185 5.16 10.19 5.55
N VAL A 186 5.48 8.92 5.31
CA VAL A 186 5.46 8.29 3.99
C VAL A 186 4.28 7.35 3.81
N ASN A 187 3.90 7.11 2.55
CA ASN A 187 2.93 6.08 2.18
C ASN A 187 3.61 4.72 2.08
N ALA A 188 2.92 3.66 2.53
CA ALA A 188 3.44 2.29 2.56
C ALA A 188 3.03 1.42 1.36
N GLY A 189 2.39 1.99 0.34
CA GLY A 189 1.94 1.22 -0.84
C GLY A 189 3.03 0.97 -1.89
N VAL A 190 4.13 1.73 -1.84
CA VAL A 190 5.34 1.52 -2.64
C VAL A 190 6.54 1.73 -1.74
N LEU A 191 7.30 0.67 -1.50
CA LEU A 191 8.47 0.69 -0.62
C LEU A 191 9.68 0.07 -1.33
N VAL A 192 10.86 0.65 -1.12
CA VAL A 192 12.14 -0.05 -1.28
C VAL A 192 12.62 -0.41 0.11
N MET A 193 12.86 -1.69 0.37
CA MET A 193 13.20 -2.20 1.70
C MET A 193 14.63 -2.76 1.71
N ASN A 194 15.48 -2.24 2.58
CA ASN A 194 16.78 -2.80 2.89
C ASN A 194 16.62 -3.87 3.98
N LEU A 195 16.36 -5.10 3.57
CA LEU A 195 16.05 -6.19 4.49
C LEU A 195 17.24 -6.56 5.38
N HIS A 196 18.46 -6.45 4.85
CA HIS A 196 19.69 -6.64 5.63
C HIS A 196 19.74 -5.68 6.82
N LYS A 197 19.55 -4.39 6.55
CA LYS A 197 19.57 -3.36 7.59
C LYS A 197 18.40 -3.52 8.58
N ILE A 198 17.20 -3.84 8.09
CA ILE A 198 16.03 -4.06 8.95
C ILE A 198 16.27 -5.23 9.90
N ARG A 199 16.80 -6.35 9.41
CA ARG A 199 17.14 -7.51 10.24
C ARG A 199 18.26 -7.24 11.25
N SER A 200 19.14 -6.28 10.97
CA SER A 200 20.19 -5.89 11.94
C SER A 200 19.62 -5.13 13.16
N CYS A 201 18.39 -4.63 13.06
CA CYS A 201 17.68 -4.07 14.22
C CYS A 201 17.19 -5.22 15.11
N SER A 202 17.77 -5.36 16.30
CA SER A 202 17.33 -6.37 17.26
C SER A 202 15.85 -6.21 17.61
N ASN A 203 15.12 -7.34 17.63
CA ASN A 203 13.71 -7.41 18.02
C ASN A 203 12.74 -6.61 17.13
N PHE A 204 13.00 -6.54 15.81
CA PHE A 204 12.17 -5.79 14.88
C PHE A 204 10.68 -6.19 14.96
N SER A 205 10.37 -7.48 14.85
CA SER A 205 8.99 -7.98 14.85
C SER A 205 8.30 -7.83 16.20
N GLU A 206 9.03 -8.02 17.30
CA GLU A 206 8.51 -7.76 18.64
C GLU A 206 8.15 -6.27 18.80
N THR A 207 9.00 -5.38 18.29
CA THR A 207 8.76 -3.93 18.31
C THR A 207 7.51 -3.56 17.51
N ILE A 208 7.30 -4.15 16.33
CA ILE A 208 6.09 -3.97 15.52
C ILE A 208 4.85 -4.40 16.31
N LEU A 209 4.88 -5.60 16.87
CA LEU A 209 3.74 -6.18 17.59
C LEU A 209 3.40 -5.39 18.86
N GLU A 210 4.41 -4.99 19.63
CA GLU A 210 4.23 -4.11 20.79
C GLU A 210 3.57 -2.80 20.37
N TYR A 211 4.09 -2.20 19.29
CA TYR A 211 3.59 -0.94 18.78
C TYR A 211 2.14 -1.04 18.31
N MET A 212 1.83 -2.05 17.51
CA MET A 212 0.47 -2.28 17.01
C MET A 212 -0.51 -2.58 18.15
N THR A 213 -0.07 -3.29 19.19
CA THR A 213 -0.90 -3.57 20.37
C THR A 213 -1.13 -2.31 21.21
N ARG A 214 -0.07 -1.55 21.48
CA ARG A 214 -0.10 -0.33 22.31
C ARG A 214 -0.97 0.76 21.72
N TYR A 215 -0.89 0.96 20.40
CA TYR A 215 -1.59 2.02 19.67
C TYR A 215 -2.80 1.55 18.86
N ALA A 216 -3.24 0.30 19.02
CA ALA A 216 -4.29 -0.35 18.23
C ALA A 216 -5.53 0.54 17.99
N HIS A 217 -5.97 1.27 19.00
CA HIS A 217 -7.15 2.16 18.94
C HIS A 217 -6.88 3.52 18.28
N LEU A 218 -5.61 3.86 18.05
CA LEU A 218 -5.19 5.12 17.42
C LEU A 218 -4.75 4.95 15.97
N LEU A 219 -4.41 3.72 15.53
CA LEU A 219 -3.90 3.47 14.19
C LEU A 219 -5.02 3.63 13.15
N MET A 220 -4.81 4.51 12.19
CA MET A 220 -5.72 4.69 11.04
C MET A 220 -5.30 3.86 9.84
N CYS A 221 -3.98 3.73 9.63
CA CYS A 221 -3.33 2.88 8.63
C CYS A 221 -2.25 2.08 9.36
N PRO A 222 -2.61 0.94 10.01
CA PRO A 222 -1.75 0.30 11.00
C PRO A 222 -0.34 -0.05 10.54
N ASP A 223 -0.21 -0.60 9.35
CA ASP A 223 1.06 -0.94 8.71
C ASP A 223 1.88 0.30 8.37
N GLN A 224 1.25 1.29 7.73
CA GLN A 224 1.88 2.56 7.37
C GLN A 224 2.28 3.36 8.61
N ASP A 225 1.40 3.42 9.62
CA ASP A 225 1.68 4.08 10.89
C ASP A 225 2.88 3.41 11.60
N ALA A 226 2.94 2.06 11.59
CA ALA A 226 4.04 1.30 12.18
C ALA A 226 5.38 1.60 11.49
N PHE A 227 5.44 1.55 10.16
CA PHE A 227 6.66 1.87 9.42
C PHE A 227 7.16 3.30 9.70
N ASN A 228 6.26 4.28 9.68
CA ASN A 228 6.62 5.67 9.92
C ASN A 228 7.16 5.95 11.32
N LEU A 229 6.82 5.12 12.27
CA LEU A 229 7.25 5.28 13.66
C LEU A 229 8.52 4.51 13.96
N ILE A 230 8.57 3.26 13.53
CA ILE A 230 9.73 2.39 13.78
C ILE A 230 10.95 2.92 13.02
N PHE A 231 10.76 3.35 11.76
CA PHE A 231 11.84 3.87 10.93
C PHE A 231 11.91 5.41 10.88
N SER A 232 11.35 6.09 11.89
CA SER A 232 11.44 7.56 11.98
C SER A 232 12.90 8.03 11.89
N GLY A 233 13.19 8.90 10.90
CA GLY A 233 14.56 9.37 10.61
C GLY A 233 15.42 8.39 9.80
N ASP A 234 14.96 7.16 9.55
CA ASP A 234 15.66 6.13 8.77
C ASP A 234 14.96 5.76 7.45
N ILE A 235 14.13 6.66 6.94
CA ILE A 235 13.45 6.55 5.66
C ILE A 235 14.08 7.51 4.64
N LYS A 236 14.41 7.03 3.45
CA LYS A 236 14.76 7.86 2.30
C LYS A 236 13.48 8.31 1.60
N ILE A 237 13.29 9.62 1.48
CA ILE A 237 12.17 10.16 0.72
C ILE A 237 12.49 10.02 -0.77
N LEU A 238 11.60 9.32 -1.48
CA LEU A 238 11.70 9.04 -2.90
C LEU A 238 11.01 10.13 -3.73
N ASP A 239 11.35 10.18 -5.03
CA ASP A 239 10.65 11.01 -6.00
C ASP A 239 9.17 10.62 -6.09
N THR A 240 8.30 11.62 -6.21
CA THR A 240 6.84 11.44 -6.26
C THR A 240 6.37 10.58 -7.42
N LYS A 241 7.16 10.48 -8.52
CA LYS A 241 6.85 9.58 -9.64
C LYS A 241 6.71 8.10 -9.24
N PHE A 242 7.33 7.71 -8.14
CA PHE A 242 7.26 6.33 -7.66
C PHE A 242 5.98 5.99 -6.86
N ASN A 243 5.11 6.97 -6.61
CA ASN A 243 3.82 6.68 -5.95
C ASN A 243 2.81 7.81 -6.21
N VAL A 244 2.24 7.85 -7.43
CA VAL A 244 1.39 8.94 -7.91
C VAL A 244 -0.07 8.67 -7.58
N TYR A 245 -0.70 9.54 -6.81
CA TYR A 245 -2.14 9.48 -6.48
C TYR A 245 -2.99 10.47 -7.28
N LYS A 246 -2.38 11.52 -7.83
CA LYS A 246 -3.09 12.54 -8.62
C LYS A 246 -3.28 12.01 -10.03
N LEU A 247 -4.43 11.41 -10.29
CA LEU A 247 -4.71 10.65 -11.51
C LEU A 247 -5.13 11.53 -12.70
N ASN A 248 -5.22 12.85 -12.52
CA ASN A 248 -5.59 13.83 -13.53
C ASN A 248 -4.38 14.54 -14.20
N GLN A 249 -3.21 13.93 -14.14
CA GLN A 249 -1.97 14.42 -14.73
C GLN A 249 -1.40 13.38 -15.71
N ASN A 250 -0.27 13.69 -16.36
CA ASN A 250 0.47 12.71 -17.16
C ASN A 250 0.94 11.54 -16.28
N LEU A 251 0.54 10.32 -16.65
CA LEU A 251 0.84 9.09 -15.92
C LEU A 251 1.96 8.26 -16.59
N SER A 252 2.65 8.81 -17.59
CA SER A 252 3.81 8.17 -18.21
C SER A 252 5.03 8.26 -17.30
N GLY A 253 5.81 7.19 -17.24
CA GLY A 253 7.06 7.14 -16.47
C GLY A 253 6.87 7.21 -14.97
N CYS A 254 5.77 6.67 -14.43
CA CYS A 254 5.51 6.67 -13.00
C CYS A 254 4.85 5.37 -12.50
N ILE A 255 4.85 5.17 -11.20
CA ILE A 255 4.02 4.16 -10.51
C ILE A 255 2.73 4.86 -10.05
N ILE A 256 1.61 4.40 -10.59
CA ILE A 256 0.28 4.96 -10.36
C ILE A 256 -0.37 4.20 -9.22
N HIS A 257 -0.85 4.90 -8.19
CA HIS A 257 -1.50 4.29 -7.04
C HIS A 257 -2.99 4.64 -7.01
N MET A 258 -3.83 3.67 -7.32
CA MET A 258 -5.28 3.80 -7.41
C MET A 258 -5.97 3.61 -6.06
N TRP A 259 -5.42 4.18 -4.97
CA TRP A 259 -5.92 3.92 -3.62
C TRP A 259 -7.37 4.38 -3.41
N ALA A 260 -7.81 5.44 -4.09
CA ALA A 260 -9.14 6.02 -3.95
C ALA A 260 -10.09 5.59 -5.07
N GLU A 261 -9.62 5.57 -6.29
CA GLU A 261 -10.39 5.30 -7.50
C GLU A 261 -10.00 3.92 -8.06
N LYS A 262 -10.93 2.97 -7.94
CA LYS A 262 -10.68 1.58 -8.31
C LYS A 262 -11.29 1.27 -9.67
N PRO A 263 -10.49 1.02 -10.74
CA PRO A 263 -10.97 0.72 -12.08
C PRO A 263 -11.93 -0.47 -12.17
N TRP A 264 -11.84 -1.39 -11.22
CA TRP A 264 -12.75 -2.54 -11.13
C TRP A 264 -14.07 -2.27 -10.41
N ARG A 265 -14.29 -1.04 -9.97
CA ARG A 265 -15.56 -0.59 -9.35
C ARG A 265 -16.35 0.36 -10.22
N ILE A 266 -15.65 1.23 -10.94
CA ILE A 266 -16.21 2.25 -11.81
C ILE A 266 -15.33 2.37 -13.06
N PHE A 267 -15.88 2.85 -14.16
CA PHE A 267 -15.15 3.14 -15.39
C PHE A 267 -15.65 4.45 -16.01
N SER A 268 -14.80 5.47 -16.01
CA SER A 268 -15.05 6.78 -16.62
C SER A 268 -14.29 6.96 -17.94
N GLY A 269 -13.40 6.04 -18.27
CA GLY A 269 -12.48 6.13 -19.40
C GLY A 269 -11.21 6.95 -19.09
N ALA A 270 -10.91 7.19 -17.82
CA ALA A 270 -9.67 7.85 -17.41
C ALA A 270 -8.43 7.02 -17.78
N GLU A 271 -7.27 7.67 -17.88
CA GLU A 271 -6.03 7.01 -18.35
C GLU A 271 -5.63 5.82 -17.46
N HIS A 272 -5.66 5.99 -16.13
CA HIS A 272 -5.31 4.93 -15.18
C HIS A 272 -6.26 3.72 -15.27
N GLU A 273 -7.55 3.96 -15.57
CA GLU A 273 -8.53 2.88 -15.78
C GLU A 273 -8.24 2.10 -17.07
N ARG A 274 -7.91 2.83 -18.17
CA ARG A 274 -7.53 2.17 -19.45
C ARG A 274 -6.24 1.37 -19.28
N LEU A 275 -5.25 1.89 -18.56
CA LEU A 275 -4.01 1.17 -18.24
C LEU A 275 -4.28 -0.09 -17.43
N TYR A 276 -5.12 -0.01 -16.39
CA TYR A 276 -5.51 -1.16 -15.58
C TYR A 276 -6.13 -2.26 -16.47
N TRP A 277 -7.10 -1.92 -17.31
CA TRP A 277 -7.78 -2.91 -18.16
C TRP A 277 -6.89 -3.43 -19.28
N LYS A 278 -5.94 -2.61 -19.78
CA LYS A 278 -4.89 -3.09 -20.69
C LYS A 278 -4.09 -4.23 -20.05
N TYR A 279 -3.54 -4.01 -18.87
CA TYR A 279 -2.72 -5.03 -18.20
C TYR A 279 -3.55 -6.20 -17.68
N TYR A 280 -4.82 -5.99 -17.36
CA TYR A 280 -5.73 -7.06 -17.05
C TYR A 280 -5.90 -8.01 -18.23
N LEU A 281 -6.13 -7.49 -19.44
CA LEU A 281 -6.27 -8.29 -20.67
C LEU A 281 -4.97 -8.98 -21.07
N LEU A 282 -3.82 -8.42 -20.72
CA LEU A 282 -2.52 -9.02 -20.99
C LEU A 282 -2.11 -10.08 -19.93
N SER A 283 -2.79 -10.13 -18.79
CA SER A 283 -2.59 -11.14 -17.75
C SER A 283 -3.37 -12.41 -18.03
N ALA A 284 -3.07 -13.50 -17.30
CA ALA A 284 -3.84 -14.75 -17.42
C ALA A 284 -5.30 -14.64 -16.97
N TRP A 285 -5.71 -13.55 -16.31
CA TRP A 285 -7.13 -13.28 -16.01
C TRP A 285 -7.90 -12.73 -17.21
N GLY A 286 -7.19 -12.24 -18.23
CA GLY A 286 -7.76 -11.79 -19.50
C GLY A 286 -7.94 -12.90 -20.56
N ASP A 287 -7.30 -14.06 -20.41
CA ASP A 287 -7.18 -15.10 -21.45
C ASP A 287 -8.53 -15.56 -22.04
N ASN A 288 -9.60 -15.58 -21.25
CA ASN A 288 -10.91 -16.07 -21.67
C ASN A 288 -11.95 -14.94 -21.85
N ILE A 289 -11.51 -13.69 -21.90
CA ILE A 289 -12.42 -12.56 -22.08
C ILE A 289 -12.56 -12.24 -23.57
N THR A 290 -13.79 -12.41 -24.10
CA THR A 290 -14.09 -11.95 -25.46
C THR A 290 -14.20 -10.43 -25.52
N PRO A 291 -14.00 -9.80 -26.70
CA PRO A 291 -14.23 -8.36 -26.87
C PRO A 291 -15.63 -7.93 -26.42
N GLU A 292 -16.66 -8.69 -26.73
CA GLU A 292 -18.04 -8.43 -26.32
C GLU A 292 -18.20 -8.49 -24.78
N GLY A 293 -17.62 -9.52 -24.15
CA GLY A 293 -17.60 -9.69 -22.69
C GLY A 293 -16.90 -8.52 -22.00
N MET A 294 -15.81 -8.02 -22.58
CA MET A 294 -15.11 -6.84 -22.08
C MET A 294 -15.95 -5.57 -22.23
N MET A 295 -16.59 -5.37 -23.37
CA MET A 295 -17.50 -4.24 -23.60
C MET A 295 -18.66 -4.24 -22.60
N LEU A 296 -19.29 -5.38 -22.36
CA LEU A 296 -20.36 -5.51 -21.35
C LEU A 296 -19.86 -5.17 -19.95
N LYS A 297 -18.68 -5.67 -19.57
CA LYS A 297 -18.06 -5.37 -18.27
C LYS A 297 -17.78 -3.88 -18.09
N LEU A 298 -17.18 -3.23 -19.07
CA LEU A 298 -16.90 -1.79 -19.01
C LEU A 298 -18.18 -0.96 -19.03
N SER A 299 -19.21 -1.36 -19.79
CA SER A 299 -20.52 -0.70 -19.82
C SER A 299 -21.21 -0.77 -18.45
N ASP A 300 -21.18 -1.92 -17.77
CA ASP A 300 -21.72 -2.08 -16.41
C ASP A 300 -20.96 -1.16 -15.42
N LEU A 301 -19.63 -1.12 -15.48
CA LEU A 301 -18.83 -0.26 -14.63
C LEU A 301 -19.08 1.23 -14.92
N ALA A 302 -19.27 1.61 -16.18
CA ALA A 302 -19.60 2.99 -16.58
C ALA A 302 -20.98 3.42 -16.06
N SER A 303 -21.95 2.52 -16.07
CA SER A 303 -23.28 2.81 -15.51
C SER A 303 -23.23 3.11 -14.00
N ARG A 304 -22.33 2.43 -13.28
CA ARG A 304 -22.10 2.66 -11.84
C ARG A 304 -21.45 4.01 -11.55
N SER A 305 -20.66 4.55 -12.49
CA SER A 305 -20.00 5.86 -12.32
C SER A 305 -21.00 7.02 -12.41
N GLN A 306 -22.17 6.82 -13.06
CA GLN A 306 -23.23 7.82 -13.19
C GLN A 306 -24.15 7.91 -11.94
N VAL A 307 -24.10 6.89 -11.08
CA VAL A 307 -24.82 6.94 -9.80
C VAL A 307 -24.00 7.80 -8.85
N GLU A 308 -24.56 8.90 -8.35
CA GLU A 308 -23.90 9.77 -7.37
C GLU A 308 -23.19 8.93 -6.28
N PRO A 309 -21.91 9.17 -6.02
CA PRO A 309 -21.17 8.39 -5.04
C PRO A 309 -21.84 8.59 -3.67
N LYS A 310 -22.44 7.51 -3.12
CA LYS A 310 -22.88 7.53 -1.71
C LYS A 310 -21.72 8.05 -0.87
N PRO A 311 -21.94 9.03 0.00
CA PRO A 311 -20.87 9.62 0.80
C PRO A 311 -20.09 8.50 1.50
N ARG A 312 -18.76 8.49 1.37
CA ARG A 312 -17.85 7.46 1.90
C ARG A 312 -17.93 7.43 3.42
N GLN A 313 -18.92 6.70 3.95
CA GLN A 313 -19.16 6.54 5.39
C GLN A 313 -18.02 5.84 6.18
N PRO A 314 -17.16 4.97 5.59
CA PRO A 314 -16.17 4.25 6.40
C PRO A 314 -15.16 5.16 7.12
N ILE A 315 -14.67 6.22 6.47
CA ILE A 315 -13.67 7.12 7.07
C ILE A 315 -14.30 7.97 8.18
N LEU A 316 -15.51 8.52 7.95
CA LEU A 316 -16.24 9.27 8.98
C LEU A 316 -16.62 8.38 10.17
N ARG A 317 -16.99 7.11 9.94
CA ARG A 317 -17.26 6.15 11.02
C ARG A 317 -16.00 5.78 11.81
N ARG A 318 -14.86 5.58 11.13
CA ARG A 318 -13.56 5.34 11.80
C ARG A 318 -13.15 6.55 12.62
N PHE A 319 -13.29 7.72 12.06
CA PHE A 319 -13.03 8.97 12.74
C PHE A 319 -13.95 9.19 13.96
N ALA A 320 -15.24 8.95 13.83
CA ALA A 320 -16.15 9.01 14.95
C ALA A 320 -15.81 7.99 16.06
N LYS A 321 -15.43 6.75 15.69
CA LYS A 321 -14.91 5.75 16.64
C LYS A 321 -13.62 6.21 17.30
N PHE A 322 -12.66 6.75 16.54
CA PHE A 322 -11.41 7.30 17.05
C PHE A 322 -11.66 8.41 18.05
N LEU A 323 -12.45 9.42 17.69
CA LEU A 323 -12.83 10.50 18.62
C LEU A 323 -13.51 9.95 19.87
N TRP A 324 -14.37 8.94 19.70
CA TRP A 324 -15.09 8.32 20.81
C TRP A 324 -14.17 7.68 21.84
N HIS A 325 -13.02 7.15 21.45
CA HIS A 325 -12.05 6.52 22.37
C HIS A 325 -11.16 7.53 23.12
N ILE A 326 -10.89 8.68 22.52
CA ILE A 326 -10.04 9.71 23.15
C ILE A 326 -10.82 10.75 23.98
N VAL A 327 -12.14 10.80 23.82
CA VAL A 327 -12.99 11.71 24.59
C VAL A 327 -13.24 11.15 25.98
N PRO A 328 -12.99 11.90 27.07
CA PRO A 328 -13.30 11.48 28.43
C PRO A 328 -14.74 11.02 28.62
N ASN A 329 -14.99 10.03 29.48
CA ASN A 329 -16.30 9.42 29.67
C ASN A 329 -17.40 10.45 29.99
N ILE A 330 -17.08 11.50 30.71
CA ILE A 330 -18.00 12.61 31.05
C ILE A 330 -18.48 13.32 29.75
N ILE A 331 -17.54 13.63 28.84
CA ILE A 331 -17.86 14.32 27.58
C ILE A 331 -18.63 13.38 26.66
N ARG A 332 -18.31 12.07 26.66
CA ARG A 332 -19.07 11.06 25.88
C ARG A 332 -20.53 11.02 26.31
N LYS A 333 -20.80 11.04 27.62
CA LYS A 333 -22.15 11.05 28.15
C LYS A 333 -22.91 12.29 27.72
N TYR A 334 -22.27 13.47 27.78
CA TYR A 334 -22.85 14.73 27.33
C TYR A 334 -23.14 14.73 25.82
N MET A 335 -22.22 14.23 24.99
CA MET A 335 -22.43 14.11 23.55
C MET A 335 -23.58 13.13 23.19
N GLN A 336 -23.73 12.03 23.94
CA GLN A 336 -24.86 11.10 23.76
C GLN A 336 -26.18 11.75 24.10
N GLU A 337 -26.25 12.51 25.17
CA GLU A 337 -27.46 13.22 25.58
C GLU A 337 -27.83 14.31 24.57
N THR A 338 -26.84 15.09 24.10
CA THR A 338 -27.04 16.13 23.08
C THR A 338 -27.53 15.55 21.75
N TYR A 339 -26.94 14.41 21.32
CA TYR A 339 -27.40 13.70 20.12
C TYR A 339 -28.81 13.13 20.28
N ARG A 340 -29.16 12.62 21.47
CA ARG A 340 -30.50 12.14 21.80
C ARG A 340 -31.53 13.25 21.79
N VAL A 341 -31.19 14.40 22.38
CA VAL A 341 -32.00 15.61 22.38
C VAL A 341 -32.18 16.15 20.96
N GLY A 342 -31.11 16.23 20.16
CA GLY A 342 -31.16 16.63 18.77
C GLY A 342 -32.06 15.74 17.91
N LYS A 343 -32.00 14.41 18.10
CA LYS A 343 -32.91 13.46 17.43
C LYS A 343 -34.38 13.67 17.83
N ILE A 344 -34.64 13.96 19.11
CA ILE A 344 -35.97 14.24 19.61
C ILE A 344 -36.48 15.55 19.00
N LEU A 345 -35.66 16.61 18.99
CA LEU A 345 -36.03 17.91 18.38
C LEU A 345 -36.29 17.79 16.87
N CYS A 346 -35.45 17.07 16.12
CA CYS A 346 -35.70 16.81 14.70
C CYS A 346 -37.02 16.08 14.46
N LYS A 347 -37.41 15.17 15.36
CA LYS A 347 -38.68 14.44 15.29
C LYS A 347 -39.87 15.37 15.56
N TYR A 348 -39.77 16.30 16.50
CA TYR A 348 -40.77 17.28 16.78
C TYR A 348 -40.94 18.33 15.67
N VAL A 349 -39.83 18.77 15.05
CA VAL A 349 -39.84 19.66 13.89
C VAL A 349 -40.47 18.99 12.66
N SER A 350 -40.10 17.74 12.38
CA SER A 350 -40.62 16.96 11.25
C SER A 350 -42.12 16.60 11.39
N HIS A 351 -42.67 16.63 12.61
CA HIS A 351 -44.10 16.43 12.87
C HIS A 351 -44.88 17.71 13.09
N GLY A 352 -44.29 18.90 12.78
CA GLY A 352 -44.95 20.17 12.84
C GLY A 352 -45.33 20.65 14.24
N MET A 353 -44.82 20.04 15.30
CA MET A 353 -45.13 20.41 16.69
C MET A 353 -44.34 21.62 17.20
N ILE A 354 -43.26 21.99 16.52
CA ILE A 354 -42.48 23.21 16.78
C ILE A 354 -42.15 23.83 15.42
N ARG A 355 -42.53 25.08 15.20
CA ARG A 355 -42.08 25.89 14.05
C ARG A 355 -40.74 26.53 14.38
N PRO A 356 -39.81 26.62 13.40
CA PRO A 356 -38.50 27.22 13.59
C PRO A 356 -38.59 28.71 13.92
#